data_ac564edf26a5282c3d55a4c9b63b4901
#
_entry.id   ac564edf26a5282c3d55a4c9b63b4901
#
_cell.length_a   1.000
_cell.length_b   1.000
_cell.length_c   1.000
_cell.angle_alpha   90.00
_cell.angle_beta   90.00
_cell.angle_gamma   90.00
#
_symmetry.space_group_name_H-M   'P 1'
#
loop_
_entity.id
_entity.type
_entity.pdbx_description
1 polymer ?
#
loop_
_entity_poly.entity_id
_entity_poly.type
_entity_poly.pdbx_seq_one_letter_code
_entity_poly.pdbx_strand_id
1 'polypeptide(L)'
;MNTPGNILLVDDDKFLLDMYSMKFVQEGYSVQACLSGRDALASLKGGFAPDAILFDLTMPECDGFEFLQTLSKEHLAEQAVKIALTNQSTDAERQKALDLGADQFLVKATLIPSEVVNMVNTALSGKKTS
;
A
#
# COMPACT_ATOMS: atom_id res chain seq x y z
N MET A 1 22.73 -10.11 5.15
CA MET A 1 21.43 -10.46 4.58
C MET A 1 20.59 -9.26 4.35
N ASN A 2 20.10 -9.15 3.16
CA ASN A 2 19.27 -8.01 2.80
C ASN A 2 17.83 -8.26 3.20
N THR A 3 17.21 -7.27 3.84
CA THR A 3 15.78 -7.31 4.04
C THR A 3 15.11 -7.05 2.71
N PRO A 4 13.93 -7.63 2.45
CA PRO A 4 13.19 -7.36 1.22
C PRO A 4 12.82 -5.90 1.04
N GLY A 5 12.64 -5.15 2.13
CA GLY A 5 12.32 -3.75 2.06
C GLY A 5 11.36 -3.29 3.13
N ASN A 6 10.88 -2.07 2.97
CA ASN A 6 9.97 -1.42 3.92
C ASN A 6 8.58 -1.34 3.30
N ILE A 7 7.57 -1.71 4.08
CA ILE A 7 6.18 -1.71 3.62
C ILE A 7 5.35 -0.77 4.50
N LEU A 8 4.55 0.07 3.86
CA LEU A 8 3.57 0.88 4.56
C LEU A 8 2.20 0.27 4.27
N LEU A 9 1.48 -0.12 5.31
CA LEU A 9 0.13 -0.65 5.20
C LEU A 9 -0.85 0.36 5.75
N VAL A 10 -1.91 0.63 5.01
CA VAL A 10 -2.93 1.61 5.40
C VAL A 10 -4.30 0.98 5.24
N ASP A 11 -4.98 0.72 6.35
CA ASP A 11 -6.30 0.11 6.34
C ASP A 11 -6.98 0.42 7.66
N ASP A 12 -8.24 0.81 7.62
CA ASP A 12 -8.98 1.11 8.86
C ASP A 12 -9.51 -0.16 9.54
N ASP A 13 -9.41 -1.30 8.90
CA ASP A 13 -9.75 -2.59 9.49
C ASP A 13 -8.52 -3.16 10.20
N LYS A 14 -8.51 -3.02 11.52
CA LYS A 14 -7.36 -3.44 12.32
C LYS A 14 -7.07 -4.93 12.19
N PHE A 15 -8.09 -5.75 12.05
CA PHE A 15 -7.90 -7.20 11.92
C PHE A 15 -7.14 -7.54 10.64
N LEU A 16 -7.54 -6.97 9.51
CA LEU A 16 -6.84 -7.18 8.24
C LEU A 16 -5.44 -6.59 8.29
N LEU A 17 -5.31 -5.41 8.87
CA LEU A 17 -4.01 -4.74 9.00
C LEU A 17 -3.01 -5.60 9.76
N ASP A 18 -3.44 -6.17 10.88
CA ASP A 18 -2.59 -7.03 11.70
C ASP A 18 -2.22 -8.31 10.94
N MET A 19 -3.17 -8.87 10.21
CA MET A 19 -2.96 -10.10 9.45
C MET A 19 -1.91 -9.90 8.34
N TYR A 20 -2.05 -8.84 7.55
CA TYR A 20 -1.09 -8.52 6.51
C TYR A 20 0.27 -8.16 7.10
N SER A 21 0.28 -7.36 8.18
CA SER A 21 1.53 -6.98 8.85
C SER A 21 2.32 -8.20 9.28
N MET A 22 1.64 -9.15 9.91
CA MET A 22 2.28 -10.38 10.39
C MET A 22 2.90 -11.15 9.23
N LYS A 23 2.17 -11.27 8.13
CA LYS A 23 2.66 -12.02 6.98
C LYS A 23 3.88 -11.36 6.35
N PHE A 24 3.86 -10.04 6.18
CA PHE A 24 5.01 -9.32 5.63
C PHE A 24 6.24 -9.43 6.55
N VAL A 25 6.03 -9.32 7.86
CA VAL A 25 7.13 -9.47 8.82
C VAL A 25 7.72 -10.87 8.75
N GLN A 26 6.88 -11.90 8.61
CA GLN A 26 7.35 -13.27 8.45
C GLN A 26 8.22 -13.45 7.21
N GLU A 27 7.95 -12.68 6.17
CA GLU A 27 8.71 -12.74 4.92
C GLU A 27 9.93 -11.82 4.92
N GLY A 28 10.23 -11.19 6.04
CA GLY A 28 11.44 -10.40 6.21
C GLY A 28 11.31 -8.90 5.98
N TYR A 29 10.10 -8.41 5.72
CA TYR A 29 9.88 -6.97 5.53
C TYR A 29 9.81 -6.22 6.86
N SER A 30 10.19 -4.95 6.82
CA SER A 30 9.92 -4.01 7.90
C SER A 30 8.57 -3.36 7.58
N VAL A 31 7.67 -3.36 8.53
CA VAL A 31 6.29 -2.90 8.29
C VAL A 31 5.92 -1.74 9.20
N GLN A 32 5.34 -0.71 8.59
CA GLN A 32 4.68 0.37 9.31
C GLN A 32 3.19 0.24 9.00
N ALA A 33 2.38 -0.01 10.02
CA ALA A 33 0.95 -0.20 9.85
C ALA A 33 0.19 1.01 10.38
N CYS A 34 -0.70 1.56 9.55
CA CYS A 34 -1.46 2.76 9.88
C CYS A 34 -2.95 2.50 9.70
N LEU A 35 -3.76 2.98 10.64
CA LEU A 35 -5.21 2.77 10.62
C LEU A 35 -5.94 3.83 9.80
N SER A 36 -5.24 4.83 9.30
CA SER A 36 -5.85 5.89 8.52
C SER A 36 -4.85 6.47 7.52
N GLY A 37 -5.38 7.11 6.49
CA GLY A 37 -4.53 7.82 5.52
C GLY A 37 -3.77 8.96 6.16
N ARG A 38 -4.39 9.62 7.13
CA ARG A 38 -3.75 10.73 7.85
C ARG A 38 -2.51 10.24 8.62
N ASP A 39 -2.63 9.12 9.33
CA ASP A 39 -1.51 8.54 10.06
C ASP A 39 -0.40 8.11 9.10
N ALA A 40 -0.78 7.56 7.96
CA ALA A 40 0.19 7.16 6.94
C ALA A 40 0.95 8.36 6.40
N LEU A 41 0.25 9.46 6.11
CA LEU A 41 0.90 10.68 5.63
C LEU A 41 1.84 11.24 6.68
N ALA A 42 1.45 11.21 7.97
CA ALA A 42 2.31 11.66 9.06
C ALA A 42 3.58 10.80 9.13
N SER A 43 3.46 9.49 8.96
CA SER A 43 4.60 8.59 8.96
C SER A 43 5.57 8.91 7.83
N LEU A 44 5.06 9.17 6.64
CA LEU A 44 5.89 9.54 5.48
C LEU A 44 6.59 10.88 5.69
N LYS A 45 5.88 11.86 6.22
CA LYS A 45 6.45 13.18 6.51
C LYS A 45 7.49 13.10 7.61
N GLY A 46 7.35 12.12 8.51
CA GLY A 46 8.29 11.88 9.59
C GLY A 46 9.55 11.13 9.17
N GLY A 47 9.64 10.71 7.92
CA GLY A 47 10.85 10.10 7.39
C GLY A 47 10.77 8.62 7.03
N PHE A 48 9.64 7.96 7.26
CA PHE A 48 9.51 6.55 6.85
C PHE A 48 9.54 6.47 5.33
N ALA A 49 10.44 5.65 4.80
CA ALA A 49 10.64 5.52 3.35
C ALA A 49 10.26 4.13 2.89
N PRO A 50 9.00 3.91 2.50
CA PRO A 50 8.57 2.58 2.05
C PRO A 50 9.02 2.28 0.64
N ASP A 51 9.23 0.99 0.37
CA ASP A 51 9.43 0.50 -0.99
C ASP A 51 8.10 0.20 -1.65
N ALA A 52 7.10 -0.13 -0.86
CA ALA A 52 5.74 -0.35 -1.34
C ALA A 52 4.73 0.18 -0.31
N ILE A 53 3.61 0.67 -0.82
CA ILE A 53 2.48 1.13 0.00
C ILE A 53 1.25 0.35 -0.44
N LEU A 54 0.61 -0.32 0.52
CA LEU A 54 -0.67 -0.99 0.28
C LEU A 54 -1.72 -0.20 1.06
N PHE A 55 -2.72 0.30 0.38
CA PHE A 55 -3.70 1.17 1.01
C PHE A 55 -5.12 0.83 0.56
N ASP A 56 -6.04 0.92 1.51
CA ASP A 56 -7.46 0.71 1.25
C ASP A 56 -8.03 1.95 0.57
N LEU A 57 -8.91 1.74 -0.39
CA LEU A 57 -9.58 2.87 -1.06
C LEU A 57 -10.71 3.46 -0.23
N THR A 58 -11.34 2.65 0.60
CA THR A 58 -12.48 3.09 1.41
C THR A 58 -12.07 3.25 2.87
N MET A 59 -11.76 4.48 3.27
CA MET A 59 -11.39 4.80 4.65
C MET A 59 -12.08 6.10 5.06
N PRO A 60 -12.47 6.24 6.33
CA PRO A 60 -13.07 7.50 6.79
C PRO A 60 -12.06 8.65 6.71
N GLU A 61 -12.55 9.85 6.54
CA GLU A 61 -11.82 11.11 6.52
C GLU A 61 -10.89 11.29 5.32
N CYS A 62 -9.96 10.39 5.11
CA CYS A 62 -9.01 10.47 3.99
C CYS A 62 -9.02 9.13 3.27
N ASP A 63 -9.81 9.03 2.22
CA ASP A 63 -9.90 7.77 1.46
C ASP A 63 -8.64 7.57 0.60
N GLY A 64 -8.57 6.41 -0.05
CA GLY A 64 -7.39 6.05 -0.84
C GLY A 64 -7.13 6.98 -2.02
N PHE A 65 -8.18 7.55 -2.61
CA PHE A 65 -8.02 8.49 -3.71
C PHE A 65 -7.39 9.79 -3.22
N GLU A 66 -7.87 10.33 -2.10
CA GLU A 66 -7.31 11.52 -1.48
C GLU A 66 -5.88 11.28 -1.04
N PHE A 67 -5.60 10.08 -0.52
CA PHE A 67 -4.26 9.68 -0.12
C PHE A 67 -3.31 9.74 -1.32
N LEU A 68 -3.70 9.16 -2.46
CA LEU A 68 -2.90 9.20 -3.68
C LEU A 68 -2.67 10.63 -4.17
N GLN A 69 -3.71 11.45 -4.15
CA GLN A 69 -3.60 12.84 -4.56
C GLN A 69 -2.60 13.60 -3.70
N THR A 70 -2.64 13.37 -2.40
CA THR A 70 -1.73 14.01 -1.45
C THR A 70 -0.28 13.56 -1.67
N LEU A 71 -0.08 12.26 -1.91
CA LEU A 71 1.26 11.74 -2.19
C LEU A 71 1.87 12.45 -3.40
N SER A 72 1.10 12.60 -4.45
CA SER A 72 1.55 13.25 -5.66
C SER A 72 1.80 14.74 -5.45
N LYS A 73 0.85 15.41 -4.81
CA LYS A 73 0.91 16.85 -4.58
C LYS A 73 2.11 17.25 -3.71
N GLU A 74 2.39 16.45 -2.68
CA GLU A 74 3.45 16.76 -1.74
C GLU A 74 4.75 16.01 -2.03
N HIS A 75 4.81 15.31 -3.13
CA HIS A 75 6.00 14.56 -3.56
C HIS A 75 6.49 13.56 -2.51
N LEU A 76 5.53 12.85 -1.88
CA LEU A 76 5.83 11.83 -0.88
C LEU A 76 5.89 10.46 -1.53
N ALA A 77 6.86 9.64 -1.09
CA ALA A 77 6.98 8.24 -1.50
C ALA A 77 6.98 8.06 -3.03
N GLU A 78 7.63 8.94 -3.76
CA GLU A 78 7.63 8.91 -5.23
C GLU A 78 8.22 7.63 -5.80
N GLN A 79 9.16 7.02 -5.08
CA GLN A 79 9.82 5.80 -5.53
C GLN A 79 9.09 4.53 -5.12
N ALA A 80 8.07 4.63 -4.27
CA ALA A 80 7.35 3.46 -3.78
C ALA A 80 6.37 2.93 -4.81
N VAL A 81 6.23 1.60 -4.84
CA VAL A 81 5.16 0.95 -5.59
C VAL A 81 3.86 1.16 -4.81
N LYS A 82 2.82 1.64 -5.46
CA LYS A 82 1.55 1.97 -4.80
C LYS A 82 0.47 0.99 -5.23
N ILE A 83 -0.04 0.24 -4.27
CA ILE A 83 -1.00 -0.84 -4.50
C ILE A 83 -2.30 -0.51 -3.78
N ALA A 84 -3.36 -0.29 -4.54
CA ALA A 84 -4.67 -0.01 -3.99
C ALA A 84 -5.39 -1.33 -3.68
N LEU A 85 -6.00 -1.41 -2.50
CA LEU A 85 -6.77 -2.56 -2.07
C LEU A 85 -8.21 -2.14 -1.86
N THR A 86 -9.15 -2.99 -2.28
CA THR A 86 -10.57 -2.68 -2.08
C THR A 86 -11.37 -3.94 -1.88
N ASN A 87 -12.52 -3.83 -1.21
CA ASN A 87 -13.43 -4.95 -1.02
C ASN A 87 -14.25 -5.24 -2.28
N GLN A 88 -14.46 -4.22 -3.09
CA GLN A 88 -15.19 -4.35 -4.36
C GLN A 88 -14.51 -3.45 -5.37
N SER A 89 -14.68 -3.80 -6.64
CA SER A 89 -14.11 -2.97 -7.68
C SER A 89 -15.13 -2.68 -8.78
N THR A 90 -15.09 -1.45 -9.27
CA THR A 90 -15.75 -1.09 -10.53
C THR A 90 -14.63 -0.65 -11.46
N ASP A 91 -14.89 -0.71 -12.76
CA ASP A 91 -13.90 -0.26 -13.74
C ASP A 91 -13.57 1.22 -13.55
N ALA A 92 -14.57 2.01 -13.14
CA ALA A 92 -14.38 3.44 -12.92
C ALA A 92 -13.44 3.70 -11.74
N GLU A 93 -13.62 2.97 -10.64
CA GLU A 93 -12.75 3.12 -9.47
C GLU A 93 -11.32 2.68 -9.78
N ARG A 94 -11.20 1.57 -10.49
CA ARG A 94 -9.90 1.05 -10.89
C ARG A 94 -9.15 2.07 -11.75
N GLN A 95 -9.83 2.61 -12.75
CA GLN A 95 -9.23 3.59 -13.65
C GLN A 95 -8.84 4.84 -12.88
N LYS A 96 -9.70 5.31 -11.98
CA LYS A 96 -9.42 6.49 -11.17
C LYS A 96 -8.16 6.29 -10.30
N ALA A 97 -8.04 5.11 -9.66
CA ALA A 97 -6.86 4.82 -8.84
C ALA A 97 -5.59 4.82 -9.68
N LEU A 98 -5.63 4.18 -10.85
CA LEU A 98 -4.47 4.12 -11.74
C LEU A 98 -4.10 5.52 -12.24
N ASP A 99 -5.09 6.32 -12.61
CA ASP A 99 -4.86 7.69 -13.09
C ASP A 99 -4.25 8.57 -12.01
N LEU A 100 -4.56 8.31 -10.74
CA LEU A 100 -4.01 9.08 -9.63
C LEU A 100 -2.65 8.59 -9.14
N GLY A 101 -2.13 7.52 -9.74
CA GLY A 101 -0.77 7.06 -9.46
C GLY A 101 -0.63 5.69 -8.83
N ALA A 102 -1.73 4.94 -8.68
CA ALA A 102 -1.61 3.56 -8.21
C ALA A 102 -0.96 2.71 -9.30
N ASP A 103 0.00 1.88 -8.91
CA ASP A 103 0.66 0.98 -9.84
C ASP A 103 -0.13 -0.29 -10.05
N GLN A 104 -0.87 -0.72 -9.03
CA GLN A 104 -1.70 -1.91 -9.08
C GLN A 104 -2.98 -1.69 -8.29
N PHE A 105 -3.99 -2.48 -8.62
CA PHE A 105 -5.30 -2.40 -7.99
C PHE A 105 -5.77 -3.83 -7.73
N LEU A 106 -5.99 -4.18 -6.45
CA LEU A 106 -6.33 -5.53 -6.05
C LEU A 106 -7.65 -5.57 -5.28
N VAL A 107 -8.39 -6.66 -5.45
CA VAL A 107 -9.64 -6.88 -4.73
C VAL A 107 -9.37 -7.81 -3.55
N LYS A 108 -9.56 -7.32 -2.34
CA LYS A 108 -9.25 -8.05 -1.10
C LYS A 108 -9.93 -9.40 -1.00
N ALA A 109 -11.19 -9.48 -1.43
CA ALA A 109 -12.00 -10.70 -1.27
C ALA A 109 -11.46 -11.88 -2.08
N THR A 110 -10.62 -11.64 -3.09
CA THR A 110 -10.11 -12.69 -3.96
C THR A 110 -8.66 -13.08 -3.64
N LEU A 111 -8.06 -12.45 -2.63
CA LEU A 111 -6.66 -12.65 -2.33
C LEU A 111 -6.44 -13.03 -0.87
N ILE A 112 -5.51 -13.96 -0.64
CA ILE A 112 -5.06 -14.30 0.70
C ILE A 112 -3.72 -13.58 0.96
N PRO A 113 -3.32 -13.40 2.23
CA PRO A 113 -2.12 -12.63 2.55
C PRO A 113 -0.85 -13.09 1.84
N SER A 114 -0.64 -14.40 1.67
CA SER A 114 0.55 -14.88 0.97
C SER A 114 0.57 -14.47 -0.49
N GLU A 115 -0.59 -14.39 -1.13
CA GLU A 115 -0.67 -13.92 -2.52
C GLU A 115 -0.33 -12.44 -2.62
N VAL A 116 -0.77 -11.64 -1.65
CA VAL A 116 -0.46 -10.21 -1.62
C VAL A 116 1.05 -10.01 -1.46
N VAL A 117 1.68 -10.77 -0.55
CA VAL A 117 3.13 -10.70 -0.36
C VAL A 117 3.86 -11.07 -1.66
N ASN A 118 3.43 -12.13 -2.34
CA ASN A 118 4.05 -12.54 -3.59
C ASN A 118 3.93 -11.47 -4.67
N MET A 119 2.81 -10.78 -4.73
CA MET A 119 2.62 -9.69 -5.70
C MET A 119 3.55 -8.53 -5.40
N VAL A 120 3.75 -8.21 -4.12
CA VAL A 120 4.69 -7.17 -3.72
C VAL A 120 6.12 -7.59 -4.06
N ASN A 121 6.49 -8.84 -3.75
CA ASN A 121 7.81 -9.35 -4.10
C ASN A 121 8.08 -9.20 -5.59
N THR A 122 7.12 -9.56 -6.43
CA THR A 122 7.25 -9.46 -7.87
C THR A 122 7.39 -8.00 -8.32
N ALA A 123 6.58 -7.12 -7.75
CA ALA A 123 6.62 -5.70 -8.11
C ALA A 123 7.95 -5.07 -7.73
N LEU A 124 8.48 -5.40 -6.56
CA LEU A 124 9.76 -4.85 -6.11
C LEU A 124 10.93 -5.42 -6.90
N SER A 125 10.87 -6.69 -7.27
CA SER A 125 11.90 -7.31 -8.10
C SER A 125 11.97 -6.64 -9.48
N GLY A 126 10.81 -6.39 -10.09
CA GLY A 126 10.75 -5.70 -11.37
C GLY A 126 11.30 -4.29 -11.29
N LYS A 127 10.98 -3.59 -10.20
CA LYS A 127 11.47 -2.24 -9.99
C LYS A 127 12.99 -2.21 -9.82
N LYS A 128 13.55 -3.19 -9.12
CA LYS A 128 14.98 -3.26 -8.87
C LYS A 128 15.80 -3.59 -10.10
N THR A 129 15.21 -4.29 -11.04
CA THR A 129 15.92 -4.74 -12.25
C THR A 129 15.93 -3.69 -13.36
N SER A 130 15.15 -2.65 -13.22
CA SER A 130 15.07 -1.61 -14.25
C SER A 130 16.25 -0.64 -14.24
#